data_f2ae96e621232d18b8cca223cd156d95
#
_entry.id   f2ae96e621232d18b8cca223cd156d95
#
_cell.length_a   1.000
_cell.length_b   1.000
_cell.length_c   1.000
_cell.angle_alpha   90.00
_cell.angle_beta   90.00
_cell.angle_gamma   90.00
#
_symmetry.space_group_name_H-M   'P 1'
#
loop_
_entity.id
_entity.type
_entity.pdbx_description
1 polymer ?
#
loop_
_entity_poly.entity_id
_entity_poly.type
_entity_poly.pdbx_seq_one_letter_code
_entity_poly.pdbx_strand_id
1 'polypeptide(L)'
;MQRDLELLEDELTREELQDLRNKRTGMFIFQVSWIMAFLCLVMVNWQLSFSREWLPEGAERMSVLPATFATATLLLSAFLARRGLQAIRADDRSSFLREWAVALGLGSLFVMVMLYEWIAINNTSAAGTQYAQVFRLMTGFHMVHAVAIGGYMFSVWQGARAGHYGPLNFWAVEAGLKLWYFVFIAWMIFYGVIYFVAW
;
A
#
# COMPACT_ATOMS: atom_id res chain seq x y z
N MET A 1 16.56 -9.79 9.15
CA MET A 1 15.49 -10.77 9.42
C MET A 1 15.99 -11.98 10.21
N GLN A 2 17.03 -12.72 9.78
CA GLN A 2 17.63 -13.80 10.60
C GLN A 2 18.24 -13.28 11.91
N ARG A 3 19.05 -12.23 11.84
CA ARG A 3 19.70 -11.60 13.01
C ARG A 3 18.70 -11.06 14.04
N ASP A 4 17.54 -10.56 13.59
CA ASP A 4 16.49 -10.08 14.48
C ASP A 4 15.71 -11.23 15.14
N LEU A 5 15.67 -12.41 14.49
CA LEU A 5 15.12 -13.62 15.09
C LEU A 5 16.03 -14.21 16.15
N GLU A 6 17.34 -14.23 15.91
CA GLU A 6 18.36 -14.70 16.87
C GLU A 6 18.34 -13.88 18.16
N LEU A 7 18.19 -12.54 18.06
CA LEU A 7 18.08 -11.66 19.24
C LEU A 7 16.76 -11.85 20.00
N LEU A 8 15.67 -12.19 19.30
CA LEU A 8 14.38 -12.49 19.92
C LEU A 8 14.34 -13.92 20.53
N GLU A 9 15.11 -14.85 19.97
CA GLU A 9 15.20 -16.23 20.45
C GLU A 9 15.83 -16.33 21.86
N ASP A 10 16.71 -15.38 22.23
CA ASP A 10 17.34 -15.33 23.56
C ASP A 10 16.42 -14.68 24.63
N GLU A 11 15.44 -13.88 24.23
CA GLU A 11 14.62 -13.08 25.17
C GLU A 11 13.14 -13.53 25.26
N LEU A 12 12.63 -14.30 24.28
CA LEU A 12 11.25 -14.78 24.24
C LEU A 12 11.15 -16.25 24.63
N THR A 13 10.05 -16.60 25.25
CA THR A 13 9.71 -18.00 25.54
C THR A 13 9.39 -18.75 24.23
N ARG A 14 9.49 -20.09 24.27
CA ARG A 14 9.18 -20.94 23.10
C ARG A 14 7.75 -20.74 22.59
N GLU A 15 6.79 -20.48 23.48
CA GLU A 15 5.39 -20.23 23.12
C GLU A 15 5.23 -18.90 22.40
N GLU A 16 5.88 -17.83 22.87
CA GLU A 16 5.84 -16.50 22.26
C GLU A 16 6.51 -16.51 20.89
N LEU A 17 7.63 -17.23 20.72
CA LEU A 17 8.28 -17.42 19.43
C LEU A 17 7.39 -18.16 18.43
N GLN A 18 6.68 -19.20 18.87
CA GLN A 18 5.78 -19.95 18.03
C GLN A 18 4.58 -19.10 17.60
N ASP A 19 4.02 -18.33 18.51
CA ASP A 19 2.93 -17.38 18.21
C ASP A 19 3.38 -16.33 17.18
N LEU A 20 4.58 -15.76 17.34
CA LEU A 20 5.13 -14.81 16.39
C LEU A 20 5.35 -15.43 14.99
N ARG A 21 5.85 -16.66 14.94
CA ARG A 21 6.02 -17.40 13.67
C ARG A 21 4.67 -17.67 13.00
N ASN A 22 3.66 -18.07 13.77
CA ASN A 22 2.31 -18.30 13.26
C ASN A 22 1.68 -17.01 12.71
N LYS A 23 1.82 -15.89 13.41
CA LYS A 23 1.36 -14.58 12.97
C LYS A 23 2.06 -14.15 11.67
N ARG A 24 3.37 -14.35 11.54
CA ARG A 24 4.12 -14.05 10.32
C ARG A 24 3.70 -14.93 9.15
N THR A 25 3.49 -16.21 9.37
CA THR A 25 3.03 -17.16 8.35
C THR A 25 1.61 -16.82 7.90
N GLY A 26 0.70 -16.55 8.84
CA GLY A 26 -0.67 -16.12 8.52
C GLY A 26 -0.70 -14.84 7.70
N MET A 27 0.12 -13.84 8.06
CA MET A 27 0.26 -12.60 7.30
C MET A 27 0.78 -12.85 5.88
N PHE A 28 1.75 -13.73 5.71
CA PHE A 28 2.28 -14.08 4.40
C PHE A 28 1.21 -14.73 3.51
N ILE A 29 0.47 -15.72 4.02
CA ILE A 29 -0.62 -16.38 3.29
C ILE A 29 -1.70 -15.36 2.89
N PHE A 30 -2.07 -14.48 3.81
CA PHE A 30 -3.03 -13.40 3.55
C PHE A 30 -2.56 -12.46 2.44
N GLN A 31 -1.29 -12.03 2.46
CA GLN A 31 -0.72 -11.18 1.41
C GLN A 31 -0.68 -11.88 0.05
N VAL A 32 -0.34 -13.17 -0.01
CA VAL A 32 -0.37 -13.95 -1.25
C VAL A 32 -1.77 -13.96 -1.86
N SER A 33 -2.80 -14.19 -1.03
CA SER A 33 -4.20 -14.16 -1.49
C SER A 33 -4.59 -12.80 -2.08
N TRP A 34 -4.14 -11.72 -1.46
CA TRP A 34 -4.40 -10.37 -1.98
C TRP A 34 -3.64 -10.08 -3.27
N ILE A 35 -2.37 -10.50 -3.37
CA ILE A 35 -1.59 -10.38 -4.60
C ILE A 35 -2.33 -11.03 -5.78
N MET A 36 -2.92 -12.19 -5.58
CA MET A 36 -3.70 -12.87 -6.63
C MET A 36 -4.88 -12.02 -7.11
N ALA A 37 -5.63 -11.38 -6.22
CA ALA A 37 -6.72 -10.49 -6.61
C ALA A 37 -6.25 -9.29 -7.45
N PHE A 38 -5.12 -8.67 -7.07
CA PHE A 38 -4.53 -7.56 -7.83
C PHE A 38 -4.01 -8.03 -9.20
N LEU A 39 -3.40 -9.20 -9.29
CA LEU A 39 -2.96 -9.78 -10.57
C LEU A 39 -4.14 -10.09 -11.49
N CYS A 40 -5.27 -10.57 -10.96
CA CYS A 40 -6.48 -10.74 -11.75
C CYS A 40 -6.95 -9.43 -12.40
N LEU A 41 -6.91 -8.31 -11.67
CA LEU A 41 -7.25 -6.99 -12.23
C LEU A 41 -6.27 -6.55 -13.32
N VAL A 42 -4.98 -6.82 -13.15
CA VAL A 42 -3.97 -6.57 -14.19
C VAL A 42 -4.25 -7.40 -15.45
N MET A 43 -4.61 -8.68 -15.28
CA MET A 43 -4.98 -9.55 -16.40
C MET A 43 -6.24 -9.08 -17.11
N VAL A 44 -7.26 -8.61 -16.36
CA VAL A 44 -8.47 -8.02 -16.95
C VAL A 44 -8.13 -6.75 -17.75
N ASN A 45 -7.31 -5.86 -17.18
CA ASN A 45 -6.84 -4.68 -17.92
C ASN A 45 -6.12 -5.08 -19.21
N TRP A 46 -5.19 -6.02 -19.12
CA TRP A 46 -4.44 -6.50 -20.27
C TRP A 46 -5.37 -7.10 -21.34
N GLN A 47 -6.29 -7.99 -20.97
CA GLN A 47 -7.25 -8.60 -21.88
C GLN A 47 -8.12 -7.58 -22.60
N LEU A 48 -8.64 -6.59 -21.88
CA LEU A 48 -9.52 -5.58 -22.44
C LEU A 48 -8.77 -4.54 -23.29
N SER A 49 -7.48 -4.31 -23.03
CA SER A 49 -6.68 -3.33 -23.78
C SER A 49 -6.52 -3.66 -25.27
N PHE A 50 -6.76 -4.91 -25.68
CA PHE A 50 -6.79 -5.30 -27.10
C PHE A 50 -8.14 -5.03 -27.80
N SER A 51 -9.17 -4.61 -27.06
CA SER A 51 -10.47 -4.29 -27.64
C SER A 51 -10.43 -2.95 -28.39
N ARG A 52 -11.15 -2.86 -29.51
CA ARG A 52 -11.34 -1.60 -30.24
C ARG A 52 -12.11 -0.56 -29.43
N GLU A 53 -12.88 -0.98 -28.44
CA GLU A 53 -13.65 -0.12 -27.54
C GLU A 53 -12.81 0.37 -26.34
N TRP A 54 -11.56 -0.10 -26.22
CA TRP A 54 -10.68 0.26 -25.10
C TRP A 54 -10.47 1.77 -25.03
N LEU A 55 -9.95 2.35 -26.08
CA LEU A 55 -9.70 3.78 -26.20
C LEU A 55 -9.96 4.20 -27.65
N PRO A 56 -11.21 4.55 -28.02
CA PRO A 56 -11.57 4.97 -29.37
C PRO A 56 -10.77 6.17 -29.87
N GLU A 57 -10.77 6.40 -31.20
CA GLU A 57 -10.11 7.56 -31.80
C GLU A 57 -10.60 8.88 -31.18
N GLY A 58 -9.64 9.72 -30.80
CA GLY A 58 -9.91 11.02 -30.14
C GLY A 58 -10.06 10.95 -28.62
N ALA A 59 -10.05 9.76 -28.02
CA ALA A 59 -9.97 9.64 -26.57
C ALA A 59 -8.51 9.52 -26.11
N GLU A 60 -8.15 10.22 -25.04
CA GLU A 60 -6.80 10.25 -24.46
C GLU A 60 -6.80 9.61 -23.06
N ARG A 61 -5.70 8.97 -22.71
CA ARG A 61 -5.50 8.44 -21.35
C ARG A 61 -5.40 9.59 -20.34
N MET A 62 -5.59 9.23 -19.08
CA MET A 62 -5.35 10.17 -17.97
C MET A 62 -3.92 10.69 -17.96
N SER A 63 -3.75 11.95 -17.55
CA SER A 63 -2.44 12.58 -17.41
C SER A 63 -1.56 11.81 -16.42
N VAL A 64 -0.31 11.57 -16.78
CA VAL A 64 0.66 10.85 -15.94
C VAL A 64 1.12 11.71 -14.76
N LEU A 65 1.03 13.04 -14.84
CA LEU A 65 1.63 13.95 -13.86
C LEU A 65 1.05 13.81 -12.44
N PRO A 66 -0.28 13.85 -12.23
CA PRO A 66 -0.84 13.66 -10.88
C PRO A 66 -0.54 12.27 -10.32
N ALA A 67 -0.60 11.22 -11.16
CA ALA A 67 -0.26 9.86 -10.75
C ALA A 67 1.22 9.71 -10.35
N THR A 68 2.12 10.38 -11.05
CA THR A 68 3.56 10.43 -10.69
C THR A 68 3.76 11.11 -9.34
N PHE A 69 3.08 12.24 -9.11
CA PHE A 69 3.13 12.93 -7.82
C PHE A 69 2.60 12.03 -6.69
N ALA A 70 1.46 11.37 -6.90
CA ALA A 70 0.91 10.40 -5.96
C ALA A 70 1.88 9.25 -5.68
N THR A 71 2.54 8.72 -6.72
CA THR A 71 3.55 7.67 -6.59
C THR A 71 4.73 8.11 -5.72
N ALA A 72 5.23 9.34 -5.93
CA ALA A 72 6.32 9.89 -5.13
C ALA A 72 5.93 10.06 -3.66
N THR A 73 4.70 10.52 -3.36
CA THR A 73 4.22 10.63 -1.98
C THR A 73 4.09 9.28 -1.30
N LEU A 74 3.60 8.25 -2.02
CA LEU A 74 3.46 6.90 -1.48
C LEU A 74 4.82 6.23 -1.25
N LEU A 75 5.78 6.43 -2.15
CA LEU A 75 7.17 5.96 -1.98
C LEU A 75 7.81 6.56 -0.72
N LEU A 76 7.69 7.88 -0.55
CA LEU A 76 8.23 8.56 0.63
C LEU A 76 7.51 8.09 1.90
N SER A 77 6.19 7.90 1.85
CA SER A 77 5.41 7.33 2.94
C SER A 77 5.92 5.94 3.35
N ALA A 78 6.15 5.04 2.38
CA ALA A 78 6.67 3.70 2.64
C ALA A 78 8.07 3.72 3.24
N PHE A 79 8.92 4.64 2.79
CA PHE A 79 10.26 4.85 3.35
C PHE A 79 10.21 5.31 4.81
N LEU A 80 9.36 6.29 5.13
CA LEU A 80 9.18 6.79 6.50
C LEU A 80 8.57 5.74 7.43
N ALA A 81 7.62 4.94 6.94
CA ALA A 81 7.08 3.82 7.69
C ALA A 81 8.16 2.79 8.06
N ARG A 82 9.11 2.53 7.15
CA ARG A 82 10.27 1.67 7.44
C ARG A 82 11.17 2.27 8.52
N ARG A 83 11.45 3.58 8.45
CA ARG A 83 12.24 4.27 9.49
C ARG A 83 11.52 4.21 10.85
N GLY A 84 10.20 4.37 10.86
CA GLY A 84 9.39 4.17 12.05
C GLY A 84 9.58 2.81 12.69
N LEU A 85 9.54 1.71 11.90
CA LEU A 85 9.82 0.37 12.44
C LEU A 85 11.24 0.27 13.03
N GLN A 86 12.23 0.88 12.40
CA GLN A 86 13.59 0.90 12.94
C GLN A 86 13.67 1.66 14.27
N ALA A 87 12.96 2.78 14.38
CA ALA A 87 12.92 3.60 15.59
C ALA A 87 12.29 2.82 16.77
N ILE A 88 11.15 2.14 16.56
CA ILE A 88 10.50 1.38 17.65
C ILE A 88 11.37 0.20 18.12
N ARG A 89 12.12 -0.43 17.21
CA ARG A 89 13.10 -1.48 17.55
C ARG A 89 14.29 -0.97 18.36
N ALA A 90 14.66 0.30 18.15
CA ALA A 90 15.72 0.98 18.89
C ALA A 90 15.21 1.67 20.18
N ASP A 91 13.99 1.38 20.60
CA ASP A 91 13.30 2.00 21.74
C ASP A 91 13.11 3.54 21.64
N ASP A 92 13.26 4.10 20.44
CA ASP A 92 13.00 5.51 20.14
C ASP A 92 11.54 5.72 19.73
N ARG A 93 10.66 5.73 20.71
CA ARG A 93 9.23 5.94 20.53
C ARG A 93 8.93 7.32 19.92
N SER A 94 9.72 8.33 20.23
CA SER A 94 9.49 9.70 19.78
C SER A 94 9.68 9.82 18.26
N SER A 95 10.76 9.26 17.75
CA SER A 95 11.04 9.18 16.31
C SER A 95 10.00 8.30 15.60
N PHE A 96 9.61 7.16 16.20
CA PHE A 96 8.53 6.33 15.65
C PHE A 96 7.24 7.14 15.44
N LEU A 97 6.76 7.82 16.46
CA LEU A 97 5.50 8.58 16.42
C LEU A 97 5.51 9.66 15.34
N ARG A 98 6.63 10.35 15.18
CA ARG A 98 6.81 11.38 14.16
C ARG A 98 6.85 10.78 12.74
N GLU A 99 7.73 9.82 12.51
CA GLU A 99 7.92 9.19 11.19
C GLU A 99 6.63 8.51 10.70
N TRP A 100 5.93 7.81 11.61
CA TRP A 100 4.69 7.12 11.30
C TRP A 100 3.53 8.08 11.03
N ALA A 101 3.44 9.20 11.77
CA ALA A 101 2.44 10.23 11.52
C ALA A 101 2.64 10.89 10.15
N VAL A 102 3.90 11.20 9.78
CA VAL A 102 4.21 11.78 8.46
C VAL A 102 3.92 10.76 7.36
N ALA A 103 4.24 9.47 7.57
CA ALA A 103 3.90 8.40 6.63
C ALA A 103 2.39 8.31 6.39
N LEU A 104 1.57 8.38 7.44
CA LEU A 104 0.11 8.41 7.34
C LEU A 104 -0.39 9.66 6.60
N GLY A 105 0.19 10.83 6.86
CA GLY A 105 -0.15 12.07 6.16
C GLY A 105 0.12 11.99 4.66
N LEU A 106 1.28 11.47 4.26
CA LEU A 106 1.65 11.26 2.86
C LEU A 106 0.77 10.19 2.19
N GLY A 107 0.42 9.11 2.90
CA GLY A 107 -0.51 8.10 2.43
C GLY A 107 -1.92 8.67 2.21
N SER A 108 -2.37 9.55 3.10
CA SER A 108 -3.65 10.25 2.93
C SER A 108 -3.62 11.20 1.72
N LEU A 109 -2.50 11.88 1.49
CA LEU A 109 -2.32 12.73 0.31
C LEU A 109 -2.36 11.90 -0.99
N PHE A 110 -1.72 10.73 -1.00
CA PHE A 110 -1.84 9.78 -2.11
C PHE A 110 -3.31 9.44 -2.40
N VAL A 111 -4.07 9.06 -1.38
CA VAL A 111 -5.50 8.70 -1.55
C VAL A 111 -6.30 9.88 -2.06
N MET A 112 -6.05 11.11 -1.58
CA MET A 112 -6.75 12.31 -2.07
C MET A 112 -6.47 12.60 -3.54
N VAL A 113 -5.21 12.47 -3.99
CA VAL A 113 -4.86 12.65 -5.42
C VAL A 113 -5.53 11.59 -6.28
N MET A 114 -5.54 10.33 -5.84
CA MET A 114 -6.19 9.25 -6.58
C MET A 114 -7.71 9.40 -6.62
N LEU A 115 -8.33 9.87 -5.55
CA LEU A 115 -9.76 10.19 -5.53
C LEU A 115 -10.09 11.34 -6.50
N TYR A 116 -9.24 12.36 -6.56
CA TYR A 116 -9.37 13.43 -7.56
C TYR A 116 -9.34 12.86 -8.98
N GLU A 117 -8.35 12.03 -9.34
CA GLU A 117 -8.28 11.41 -10.66
C GLU A 117 -9.47 10.50 -10.96
N TRP A 118 -9.92 9.73 -9.96
CA TRP A 118 -11.08 8.85 -10.06
C TRP A 118 -12.37 9.60 -10.41
N ILE A 119 -12.52 10.85 -9.92
CA ILE A 119 -13.63 11.73 -10.26
C ILE A 119 -13.38 12.45 -11.59
N ALA A 120 -12.16 12.97 -11.80
CA ALA A 120 -11.79 13.79 -12.94
C ALA A 120 -11.93 13.06 -14.28
N ILE A 121 -11.74 11.73 -14.31
CA ILE A 121 -11.86 10.92 -15.54
C ILE A 121 -13.23 11.07 -16.21
N ASN A 122 -14.29 11.41 -15.47
CA ASN A 122 -15.61 11.67 -16.02
C ASN A 122 -15.67 12.92 -16.92
N ASN A 123 -14.73 13.82 -16.76
CA ASN A 123 -14.65 15.11 -17.50
C ASN A 123 -13.56 15.07 -18.58
N THR A 124 -13.04 13.90 -18.93
CA THR A 124 -12.04 13.72 -19.98
C THR A 124 -12.63 13.10 -21.24
N SER A 125 -11.88 13.12 -22.33
CA SER A 125 -12.24 12.44 -23.58
C SER A 125 -12.34 10.91 -23.42
N ALA A 126 -11.77 10.34 -22.37
CA ALA A 126 -11.89 8.92 -22.04
C ALA A 126 -13.20 8.56 -21.33
N ALA A 127 -14.03 9.54 -20.93
CA ALA A 127 -15.27 9.26 -20.22
C ALA A 127 -16.18 8.26 -20.98
N GLY A 128 -16.64 7.23 -20.29
CA GLY A 128 -17.50 6.19 -20.90
C GLY A 128 -16.77 5.07 -21.64
N THR A 129 -15.48 5.19 -21.91
CA THR A 129 -14.67 4.13 -22.56
C THR A 129 -14.43 2.93 -21.63
N GLN A 130 -14.05 1.79 -22.20
CA GLN A 130 -13.61 0.63 -21.40
C GLN A 130 -12.39 0.96 -20.52
N TYR A 131 -11.46 1.76 -21.05
CA TYR A 131 -10.33 2.26 -20.27
C TYR A 131 -10.78 2.97 -19.00
N ALA A 132 -11.73 3.90 -19.08
CA ALA A 132 -12.23 4.63 -17.91
C ALA A 132 -12.91 3.71 -16.90
N GLN A 133 -13.62 2.67 -17.35
CA GLN A 133 -14.26 1.70 -16.46
C GLN A 133 -13.21 0.87 -15.69
N VAL A 134 -12.20 0.37 -16.39
CA VAL A 134 -11.11 -0.40 -15.78
C VAL A 134 -10.24 0.48 -14.89
N PHE A 135 -9.93 1.72 -15.32
CA PHE A 135 -9.25 2.71 -14.49
C PHE A 135 -9.94 2.89 -13.14
N ARG A 136 -11.26 3.13 -13.15
CA ARG A 136 -12.03 3.30 -11.91
C ARG A 136 -12.06 2.05 -11.06
N LEU A 137 -12.22 0.88 -11.68
CA LEU A 137 -12.22 -0.39 -10.96
C LEU A 137 -10.89 -0.62 -10.24
N MET A 138 -9.78 -0.50 -10.97
CA MET A 138 -8.43 -0.76 -10.43
C MET A 138 -8.05 0.27 -9.35
N THR A 139 -8.21 1.56 -9.65
CA THR A 139 -7.85 2.64 -8.71
C THR A 139 -8.77 2.65 -7.49
N GLY A 140 -10.08 2.43 -7.68
CA GLY A 140 -11.05 2.33 -6.59
C GLY A 140 -10.77 1.14 -5.68
N PHE A 141 -10.52 -0.03 -6.25
CA PHE A 141 -10.14 -1.22 -5.49
C PHE A 141 -8.87 -1.00 -4.67
N HIS A 142 -7.86 -0.37 -5.29
CA HIS A 142 -6.61 -0.02 -4.61
C HIS A 142 -6.83 1.00 -3.49
N MET A 143 -7.61 2.06 -3.71
CA MET A 143 -7.91 3.08 -2.69
C MET A 143 -8.60 2.49 -1.47
N VAL A 144 -9.56 1.57 -1.65
CA VAL A 144 -10.21 0.88 -0.52
C VAL A 144 -9.18 0.14 0.34
N HIS A 145 -8.22 -0.55 -0.29
CA HIS A 145 -7.15 -1.23 0.44
C HIS A 145 -6.20 -0.25 1.14
N ALA A 146 -5.83 0.85 0.47
CA ALA A 146 -4.98 1.89 1.05
C ALA A 146 -5.65 2.54 2.27
N VAL A 147 -6.94 2.82 2.22
CA VAL A 147 -7.71 3.39 3.34
C VAL A 147 -7.83 2.39 4.49
N ALA A 148 -8.16 1.12 4.21
CA ALA A 148 -8.28 0.09 5.24
C ALA A 148 -6.94 -0.15 5.96
N ILE A 149 -5.85 -0.27 5.20
CA ILE A 149 -4.51 -0.45 5.76
C ILE A 149 -4.02 0.81 6.47
N GLY A 150 -4.31 2.00 5.93
CA GLY A 150 -4.04 3.28 6.60
C GLY A 150 -4.76 3.39 7.94
N GLY A 151 -6.01 2.93 8.03
CA GLY A 151 -6.78 2.83 9.28
C GLY A 151 -6.12 1.87 10.30
N TYR A 152 -5.64 0.73 9.83
CA TYR A 152 -4.83 -0.17 10.67
C TYR A 152 -3.55 0.51 11.17
N MET A 153 -2.79 1.15 10.28
CA MET A 153 -1.58 1.90 10.66
C MET A 153 -1.88 3.02 11.66
N PHE A 154 -3.01 3.70 11.51
CA PHE A 154 -3.46 4.71 12.46
C PHE A 154 -3.76 4.11 13.84
N SER A 155 -4.41 2.95 13.91
CA SER A 155 -4.64 2.25 15.18
C SER A 155 -3.34 1.83 15.86
N VAL A 156 -2.35 1.38 15.07
CA VAL A 156 -0.99 1.09 15.57
C VAL A 156 -0.32 2.35 16.12
N TRP A 157 -0.45 3.48 15.44
CA TRP A 157 0.09 4.74 15.91
C TRP A 157 -0.53 5.18 17.25
N GLN A 158 -1.84 5.03 17.41
CA GLN A 158 -2.53 5.29 18.68
C GLN A 158 -2.05 4.33 19.79
N GLY A 159 -1.89 3.05 19.51
CA GLY A 159 -1.36 2.08 20.46
C GLY A 159 0.07 2.40 20.89
N ALA A 160 0.91 2.86 19.98
CA ALA A 160 2.26 3.34 20.31
C ALA A 160 2.23 4.60 21.20
N ARG A 161 1.31 5.52 20.96
CA ARG A 161 1.10 6.68 21.84
C ARG A 161 0.71 6.25 23.26
N ALA A 162 -0.03 5.18 23.40
CA ALA A 162 -0.40 4.60 24.69
C ALA A 162 0.71 3.75 25.33
N GLY A 163 1.83 3.49 24.63
CA GLY A 163 2.96 2.74 25.17
C GLY A 163 2.85 1.23 25.01
N HIS A 164 1.99 0.73 24.11
CA HIS A 164 1.76 -0.69 23.94
C HIS A 164 2.88 -1.41 23.14
N TYR A 165 3.77 -0.66 22.47
CA TYR A 165 4.81 -1.22 21.59
C TYR A 165 6.21 -0.78 22.00
N GLY A 166 7.17 -1.66 21.81
CA GLY A 166 8.58 -1.47 22.13
C GLY A 166 9.46 -2.50 21.44
N PRO A 167 10.76 -2.57 21.82
CA PRO A 167 11.74 -3.45 21.15
C PRO A 167 11.34 -4.94 21.12
N LEU A 168 10.64 -5.43 22.12
CA LEU A 168 10.20 -6.84 22.23
C LEU A 168 8.78 -7.07 21.73
N ASN A 169 7.96 -6.03 21.63
CA ASN A 169 6.57 -6.11 21.20
C ASN A 169 6.28 -5.14 20.06
N PHE A 170 6.75 -5.43 18.86
CA PHE A 170 6.58 -4.59 17.66
C PHE A 170 5.85 -5.29 16.50
N TRP A 171 5.28 -6.47 16.75
CA TRP A 171 4.61 -7.23 15.67
C TRP A 171 3.56 -6.42 14.91
N ALA A 172 2.71 -5.66 15.59
CA ALA A 172 1.67 -4.86 14.95
C ALA A 172 2.27 -3.76 14.04
N VAL A 173 3.40 -3.18 14.44
CA VAL A 173 4.15 -2.20 13.62
C VAL A 173 4.75 -2.89 12.39
N GLU A 174 5.35 -4.06 12.56
CA GLU A 174 5.91 -4.87 11.45
C GLU A 174 4.81 -5.26 10.45
N ALA A 175 3.65 -5.70 10.94
CA ALA A 175 2.50 -6.04 10.12
C ALA A 175 1.99 -4.84 9.33
N GLY A 176 1.86 -3.68 9.98
CA GLY A 176 1.48 -2.42 9.32
C GLY A 176 2.43 -2.04 8.19
N LEU A 177 3.74 -2.12 8.43
CA LEU A 177 4.73 -1.85 7.39
C LEU A 177 4.64 -2.83 6.21
N LYS A 178 4.48 -4.14 6.47
CA LYS A 178 4.35 -5.15 5.41
C LYS A 178 3.10 -4.92 4.55
N LEU A 179 1.98 -4.59 5.18
CA LEU A 179 0.75 -4.24 4.48
C LEU A 179 0.92 -2.94 3.68
N TRP A 180 1.64 -1.96 4.21
CA TRP A 180 1.89 -0.70 3.50
C TRP A 180 2.81 -0.88 2.30
N TYR A 181 3.82 -1.74 2.41
CA TYR A 181 4.63 -2.13 1.25
C TYR A 181 3.80 -2.85 0.18
N PHE A 182 2.85 -3.68 0.59
CA PHE A 182 1.93 -4.28 -0.37
C PHE A 182 1.12 -3.19 -1.12
N VAL A 183 0.58 -2.18 -0.41
CA VAL A 183 -0.09 -1.03 -1.05
C VAL A 183 0.83 -0.36 -2.07
N PHE A 184 2.08 -0.08 -1.71
CA PHE A 184 3.05 0.57 -2.60
C PHE A 184 3.38 -0.30 -3.83
N ILE A 185 3.68 -1.58 -3.65
CA ILE A 185 4.05 -2.48 -4.76
C ILE A 185 2.86 -2.69 -5.70
N ALA A 186 1.66 -2.91 -5.16
CA ALA A 186 0.44 -3.05 -5.96
C ALA A 186 0.16 -1.78 -6.78
N TRP A 187 0.38 -0.60 -6.19
CA TRP A 187 0.27 0.66 -6.90
C TRP A 187 1.29 0.78 -8.03
N MET A 188 2.56 0.42 -7.79
CA MET A 188 3.59 0.46 -8.84
C MET A 188 3.21 -0.35 -10.07
N ILE A 189 2.62 -1.53 -9.87
CA ILE A 189 2.13 -2.39 -10.96
C ILE A 189 0.97 -1.69 -11.67
N PHE A 190 -0.03 -1.18 -10.95
CA PHE A 190 -1.18 -0.49 -11.52
C PHE A 190 -0.76 0.78 -12.26
N TYR A 191 0.13 1.58 -11.68
CA TYR A 191 0.69 2.77 -12.30
C TYR A 191 1.36 2.43 -13.65
N GLY A 192 2.20 1.40 -13.67
CA GLY A 192 2.83 0.93 -14.90
C GLY A 192 1.80 0.53 -15.97
N VAL A 193 0.83 -0.30 -15.60
CA VAL A 193 -0.14 -0.88 -16.56
C VAL A 193 -1.14 0.15 -17.05
N ILE A 194 -1.64 1.02 -16.17
CA ILE A 194 -2.71 1.98 -16.51
C ILE A 194 -2.18 3.15 -17.35
N TYR A 195 -0.99 3.66 -17.01
CA TYR A 195 -0.50 4.91 -17.60
C TYR A 195 0.51 4.72 -18.71
N PHE A 196 1.32 3.64 -18.70
CA PHE A 196 2.42 3.47 -19.65
C PHE A 196 2.26 2.33 -20.64
N VAL A 197 1.55 1.26 -20.28
CA VAL A 197 1.38 0.15 -21.21
C VAL A 197 0.34 0.55 -22.26
N ALA A 198 0.82 0.88 -23.46
CA ALA A 198 0.02 1.05 -24.67
C ALA A 198 0.23 -0.19 -25.55
N TRP A 199 -0.84 -0.88 -25.87
CA TRP A 199 -0.86 -1.98 -26.83
C TRP A 199 -1.42 -1.49 -28.14
#